data_4f768cfe1bae13c1c54463c7216abfe9
#
_entry.id   4f768cfe1bae13c1c54463c7216abfe9
#
_cell.length_a   1.000
_cell.length_b   1.000
_cell.length_c   1.000
_cell.angle_alpha   90.00
_cell.angle_beta   90.00
_cell.angle_gamma   90.00
#
_symmetry.space_group_name_H-M   'P 1'
#
loop_
_entity.id
_entity.type
_entity.pdbx_description
1 polymer ?
#
loop_
_entity_poly.entity_id
_entity_poly.type
_entity_poly.pdbx_seq_one_letter_code
_entity_poly.pdbx_strand_id
1 'polypeptide(L)'
;TFPLIGMYYLARHFDRHYPDVDSARIDEYLQRIDNGFSNQIRSWKPTEDANGYCSIVPRHTIYWSLGEGDYSYFESGQVRMLADYTVGICDNTGDAASFGDNGYGRGVYTRNLEWAAWYYDDPKLQWWLDSIISGGWRNPYNADLQSEPWEELAGITAFPLTESVYEWVQETPAYGPALMPPNVPQERCFDKIAFRESLDPDAQHLLLDGFARGGHLHYDGNAITRYFADGEDWLIDGDYLVRNTTDHTMLSVVRDGRADRIEPPCAELAHMADLPSVGMTQTVVSDYNGIDWRRNIVWLKGGPVILIDQCTAAEAGEYA
;
A
#
# COMPACT_ATOMS: atom_id res chain seq x y z
N THR A 1 6.76 12.86 -8.70
CA THR A 1 6.13 12.64 -10.02
C THR A 1 5.27 13.80 -10.51
N PHE A 2 4.64 14.62 -9.62
CA PHE A 2 3.86 15.79 -10.06
C PHE A 2 4.62 16.73 -11.04
N PRO A 3 5.87 17.14 -10.74
CA PRO A 3 6.61 17.96 -11.70
C PRO A 3 6.87 17.22 -13.01
N LEU A 4 7.19 15.93 -12.98
CA LEU A 4 7.50 15.14 -14.18
C LEU A 4 6.29 15.04 -15.12
N ILE A 5 5.11 14.73 -14.61
CA ILE A 5 3.91 14.62 -15.46
C ILE A 5 3.48 15.98 -16.01
N GLY A 6 3.62 17.06 -15.23
CA GLY A 6 3.39 18.42 -15.69
C GLY A 6 4.37 18.82 -16.80
N MET A 7 5.65 18.51 -16.61
CA MET A 7 6.69 18.73 -17.63
C MET A 7 6.43 17.90 -18.91
N TYR A 8 5.95 16.67 -18.75
CA TYR A 8 5.59 15.80 -19.87
C TYR A 8 4.56 16.46 -20.79
N TYR A 9 3.42 16.85 -20.24
CA TYR A 9 2.38 17.49 -21.05
C TYR A 9 2.84 18.83 -21.66
N LEU A 10 3.63 19.59 -20.90
CA LEU A 10 4.18 20.85 -21.38
C LEU A 10 5.16 20.62 -22.54
N ALA A 11 6.13 19.73 -22.38
CA ALA A 11 7.12 19.42 -23.40
C ALA A 11 6.46 18.90 -24.68
N ARG A 12 5.52 17.95 -24.57
CA ARG A 12 4.75 17.43 -25.71
C ARG A 12 3.91 18.51 -26.39
N HIS A 13 3.33 19.45 -25.63
CA HIS A 13 2.58 20.56 -26.19
C HIS A 13 3.47 21.47 -27.03
N PHE A 14 4.66 21.85 -26.53
CA PHE A 14 5.59 22.70 -27.25
C PHE A 14 6.18 21.98 -28.46
N ASP A 15 6.62 20.76 -28.34
CA ASP A 15 7.13 19.95 -29.44
C ASP A 15 6.11 19.86 -30.60
N ARG A 16 4.84 19.67 -30.27
CA ARG A 16 3.78 19.51 -31.27
C ARG A 16 3.34 20.83 -31.92
N HIS A 17 3.26 21.90 -31.14
CA HIS A 17 2.61 23.16 -31.60
C HIS A 17 3.59 24.31 -31.82
N TYR A 18 4.80 24.21 -31.30
CA TYR A 18 5.81 25.26 -31.38
C TYR A 18 7.21 24.69 -31.66
N PRO A 19 7.40 24.00 -32.80
CA PRO A 19 8.64 23.26 -33.08
C PRO A 19 9.88 24.16 -33.22
N ASP A 20 9.69 25.47 -33.42
CA ASP A 20 10.77 26.43 -33.53
C ASP A 20 11.25 27.00 -32.17
N VAL A 21 10.61 26.61 -31.08
CA VAL A 21 10.95 27.05 -29.73
C VAL A 21 11.89 26.06 -29.06
N ASP A 22 13.18 26.45 -28.92
CA ASP A 22 14.22 25.81 -28.12
C ASP A 22 14.09 24.26 -28.02
N SER A 23 14.20 23.60 -29.20
CA SER A 23 14.04 22.15 -29.31
C SER A 23 15.00 21.37 -28.40
N ALA A 24 16.24 21.88 -28.23
CA ALA A 24 17.24 21.24 -27.37
C ALA A 24 16.79 21.17 -25.90
N ARG A 25 16.07 22.18 -25.41
CA ARG A 25 15.54 22.21 -24.05
C ARG A 25 14.33 21.30 -23.89
N ILE A 26 13.51 21.22 -24.93
CA ILE A 26 12.37 20.28 -24.96
C ILE A 26 12.90 18.86 -24.93
N ASP A 27 13.91 18.53 -25.73
CA ASP A 27 14.55 17.21 -25.75
C ASP A 27 15.16 16.83 -24.38
N GLU A 28 15.83 17.79 -23.73
CA GLU A 28 16.36 17.58 -22.38
C GLU A 28 15.24 17.26 -21.36
N TYR A 29 14.11 17.96 -21.44
CA TYR A 29 12.96 17.69 -20.55
C TYR A 29 12.35 16.33 -20.83
N LEU A 30 12.14 15.96 -22.09
CA LEU A 30 11.63 14.66 -22.48
C LEU A 30 12.54 13.53 -21.97
N GLN A 31 13.85 13.69 -22.14
CA GLN A 31 14.83 12.71 -21.63
C GLN A 31 14.78 12.55 -20.09
N ARG A 32 14.62 13.63 -19.34
CA ARG A 32 14.46 13.57 -17.88
C ARG A 32 13.17 12.89 -17.47
N ILE A 33 12.09 13.14 -18.20
CA ILE A 33 10.78 12.53 -17.99
C ILE A 33 10.86 11.04 -18.24
N ASP A 34 11.42 10.62 -19.36
CA ASP A 34 11.60 9.22 -19.73
C ASP A 34 12.44 8.47 -18.68
N ASN A 35 13.54 9.04 -18.25
CA ASN A 35 14.37 8.46 -17.20
C ASN A 35 13.58 8.27 -15.89
N GLY A 36 12.75 9.25 -15.52
CA GLY A 36 11.95 9.17 -14.30
C GLY A 36 10.88 8.09 -14.36
N PHE A 37 10.11 8.05 -15.44
CA PHE A 37 9.03 7.07 -15.57
C PHE A 37 9.52 5.67 -15.92
N SER A 38 10.60 5.54 -16.71
CA SER A 38 11.23 4.24 -17.00
C SER A 38 11.76 3.55 -15.72
N ASN A 39 12.15 4.31 -14.72
CA ASN A 39 12.47 3.74 -13.41
C ASN A 39 11.20 3.34 -12.65
N GLN A 40 10.14 4.17 -12.69
CA GLN A 40 8.91 3.90 -11.95
C GLN A 40 8.13 2.69 -12.48
N ILE A 41 8.13 2.43 -13.79
CA ILE A 41 7.43 1.26 -14.38
C ILE A 41 7.95 -0.10 -13.86
N ARG A 42 9.08 -0.11 -13.15
CA ARG A 42 9.67 -1.32 -12.57
C ARG A 42 9.00 -1.76 -11.27
N SER A 43 8.11 -0.93 -10.69
CA SER A 43 7.44 -1.22 -9.43
C SER A 43 6.00 -0.74 -9.44
N TRP A 44 5.09 -1.58 -8.93
CA TRP A 44 3.71 -1.20 -8.71
C TRP A 44 3.55 -0.24 -7.51
N LYS A 45 4.42 -0.33 -6.51
CA LYS A 45 4.44 0.54 -5.34
C LYS A 45 5.60 1.54 -5.44
N PRO A 46 5.34 2.84 -5.21
CA PRO A 46 6.39 3.83 -5.01
C PRO A 46 7.00 3.69 -3.61
N THR A 47 8.07 4.47 -3.34
CA THR A 47 8.67 4.61 -2.01
C THR A 47 7.82 5.52 -1.10
N GLU A 48 6.53 5.30 -1.08
CA GLU A 48 5.53 6.00 -0.29
C GLU A 48 4.83 5.01 0.64
N ASP A 49 4.46 5.46 1.81
CA ASP A 49 3.73 4.65 2.77
C ASP A 49 2.48 5.35 3.31
N ALA A 50 1.83 6.11 2.49
CA ALA A 50 0.54 6.70 2.79
C ALA A 50 -0.46 6.31 1.71
N ASN A 51 -1.64 5.87 2.10
CA ASN A 51 -2.59 5.27 1.18
C ASN A 51 -2.90 6.15 -0.04
N GLY A 52 -3.13 7.44 0.15
CA GLY A 52 -3.41 8.37 -0.95
C GLY A 52 -2.20 8.63 -1.85
N TYR A 53 -1.04 8.82 -1.26
CA TYR A 53 0.19 9.12 -2.01
C TYR A 53 0.70 7.91 -2.80
N CYS A 54 0.51 6.69 -2.28
CA CYS A 54 0.81 5.45 -3.01
C CYS A 54 0.08 5.36 -4.37
N SER A 55 -1.11 5.95 -4.49
CA SER A 55 -1.90 5.91 -5.73
C SER A 55 -1.46 6.93 -6.77
N ILE A 56 -0.86 8.04 -6.34
CA ILE A 56 -0.58 9.20 -7.20
C ILE A 56 0.58 8.91 -8.17
N VAL A 57 1.65 8.32 -7.66
CA VAL A 57 2.83 8.03 -8.48
C VAL A 57 2.51 7.04 -9.60
N PRO A 58 1.91 5.87 -9.30
CA PRO A 58 1.48 4.93 -10.34
C PRO A 58 0.50 5.55 -11.34
N ARG A 59 -0.43 6.38 -10.89
CA ARG A 59 -1.36 7.08 -11.77
C ARG A 59 -0.65 7.97 -12.79
N HIS A 60 0.36 8.72 -12.36
CA HIS A 60 1.15 9.54 -13.27
C HIS A 60 1.97 8.69 -14.25
N THR A 61 2.46 7.54 -13.79
CA THR A 61 3.18 6.57 -14.62
C THR A 61 2.25 5.99 -15.68
N ILE A 62 1.02 5.64 -15.32
CA ILE A 62 -0.01 5.20 -16.27
C ILE A 62 -0.30 6.31 -17.31
N TYR A 63 -0.45 7.56 -16.88
CA TYR A 63 -0.69 8.67 -17.82
C TYR A 63 0.45 8.84 -18.82
N TRP A 64 1.69 8.76 -18.37
CA TRP A 64 2.85 8.80 -19.25
C TRP A 64 2.88 7.60 -20.20
N SER A 65 2.71 6.40 -19.71
CA SER A 65 2.65 5.15 -20.47
C SER A 65 1.61 5.22 -21.58
N LEU A 66 0.38 5.60 -21.26
CA LEU A 66 -0.68 5.78 -22.25
C LEU A 66 -0.38 6.89 -23.26
N GLY A 67 0.24 7.97 -22.83
CA GLY A 67 0.61 9.10 -23.69
C GLY A 67 1.71 8.77 -24.69
N GLU A 68 2.67 7.91 -24.31
CA GLU A 68 3.74 7.41 -25.17
C GLU A 68 3.31 6.20 -26.00
N GLY A 69 2.21 5.53 -25.66
CA GLY A 69 1.83 4.24 -26.25
C GLY A 69 2.76 3.11 -25.79
N ASP A 70 3.45 3.29 -24.66
CA ASP A 70 4.29 2.28 -24.02
C ASP A 70 3.49 1.54 -22.96
N TYR A 71 3.10 0.31 -23.25
CA TYR A 71 2.29 -0.54 -22.36
C TYR A 71 3.13 -1.45 -21.46
N SER A 72 4.45 -1.28 -21.40
CA SER A 72 5.34 -2.14 -20.60
C SER A 72 4.98 -2.19 -19.11
N TYR A 73 4.44 -1.08 -18.56
CA TYR A 73 3.95 -1.04 -17.18
C TYR A 73 2.75 -1.96 -16.93
N PHE A 74 1.88 -2.11 -17.93
CA PHE A 74 0.76 -3.05 -17.89
C PHE A 74 1.23 -4.48 -18.19
N GLU A 75 2.03 -4.66 -19.25
CA GLU A 75 2.51 -5.97 -19.73
C GLU A 75 3.35 -6.69 -18.68
N SER A 76 4.12 -5.96 -17.88
CA SER A 76 4.91 -6.51 -16.77
C SER A 76 4.07 -6.98 -15.57
N GLY A 77 2.76 -6.70 -15.56
CA GLY A 77 1.87 -7.03 -14.45
C GLY A 77 1.90 -6.03 -13.28
N GLN A 78 2.70 -4.97 -13.34
CA GLN A 78 2.80 -4.01 -12.24
C GLN A 78 1.46 -3.29 -11.99
N VAL A 79 0.74 -2.92 -13.06
CA VAL A 79 -0.59 -2.30 -12.92
C VAL A 79 -1.61 -3.30 -12.37
N ARG A 80 -1.47 -4.60 -12.66
CA ARG A 80 -2.30 -5.65 -12.06
C ARG A 80 -2.06 -5.75 -10.55
N MET A 81 -0.81 -5.83 -10.13
CA MET A 81 -0.44 -5.85 -8.70
C MET A 81 -0.95 -4.61 -7.96
N LEU A 82 -0.85 -3.43 -8.60
CA LEU A 82 -1.42 -2.19 -8.07
C LEU A 82 -2.93 -2.27 -7.88
N ALA A 83 -3.65 -2.86 -8.84
CA ALA A 83 -5.09 -3.03 -8.76
C ALA A 83 -5.48 -4.01 -7.63
N ASP A 84 -4.83 -5.16 -7.54
CA ASP A 84 -5.05 -6.15 -6.49
C ASP A 84 -4.78 -5.56 -5.10
N TYR A 85 -3.67 -4.81 -4.95
CA TYR A 85 -3.34 -4.07 -3.73
C TYR A 85 -4.42 -3.05 -3.37
N THR A 86 -4.85 -2.25 -4.35
CA THR A 86 -5.89 -1.23 -4.16
C THR A 86 -7.19 -1.82 -3.61
N VAL A 87 -7.62 -2.95 -4.16
CA VAL A 87 -8.81 -3.66 -3.69
C VAL A 87 -8.59 -4.26 -2.30
N GLY A 88 -7.39 -4.79 -2.06
CA GLY A 88 -7.03 -5.40 -0.77
C GLY A 88 -7.06 -4.44 0.41
N ILE A 89 -6.59 -3.20 0.23
CA ILE A 89 -6.56 -2.18 1.29
C ILE A 89 -7.89 -1.48 1.54
N CYS A 90 -8.90 -1.70 0.68
CA CYS A 90 -10.25 -1.19 0.87
C CYS A 90 -11.11 -2.24 1.57
N ASP A 91 -12.04 -1.80 2.40
CA ASP A 91 -13.13 -2.65 2.89
C ASP A 91 -14.19 -2.93 1.82
N ASN A 92 -15.26 -3.63 2.21
CA ASN A 92 -16.33 -3.98 1.30
C ASN A 92 -17.27 -2.82 0.95
N THR A 93 -17.11 -1.67 1.59
CA THR A 93 -17.80 -0.43 1.22
C THR A 93 -16.99 0.45 0.26
N GLY A 94 -15.73 0.04 -0.02
CA GLY A 94 -14.80 0.75 -0.89
C GLY A 94 -14.01 1.85 -0.20
N ASP A 95 -14.02 1.89 1.12
CA ASP A 95 -13.24 2.82 1.90
C ASP A 95 -11.86 2.23 2.18
N ALA A 96 -10.82 2.94 1.74
CA ALA A 96 -9.43 2.55 1.98
C ALA A 96 -9.04 2.79 3.44
N ALA A 97 -8.31 1.85 4.02
CA ALA A 97 -7.75 2.02 5.35
C ALA A 97 -6.81 3.24 5.40
N SER A 98 -6.78 3.92 6.53
CA SER A 98 -5.80 4.95 6.81
C SER A 98 -4.48 4.29 7.20
N PHE A 99 -3.39 4.69 6.56
CA PHE A 99 -2.02 4.41 6.97
C PHE A 99 -1.12 5.49 6.39
N GLY A 100 -0.04 5.80 7.12
CA GLY A 100 0.81 6.94 6.82
C GLY A 100 0.06 8.28 6.88
N ASP A 101 0.65 9.31 6.32
CA ASP A 101 0.19 10.70 6.34
C ASP A 101 -1.04 10.91 5.43
N ASN A 102 -2.12 10.18 5.69
CA ASN A 102 -3.37 10.30 4.94
C ASN A 102 -4.57 9.86 5.78
N GLY A 103 -5.70 10.50 5.55
CA GLY A 103 -6.96 10.11 6.18
C GLY A 103 -7.64 8.95 5.47
N TYR A 104 -8.56 8.34 6.14
CA TYR A 104 -9.52 7.37 5.69
C TYR A 104 -10.44 7.96 4.60
N GLY A 105 -10.81 7.17 3.57
CA GLY A 105 -11.80 7.64 2.60
C GLY A 105 -11.87 6.93 1.26
N ARG A 106 -12.96 7.24 0.56
CA ARG A 106 -13.32 6.68 -0.75
C ARG A 106 -12.57 7.32 -1.91
N GLY A 107 -12.36 6.55 -2.95
CA GLY A 107 -12.13 7.09 -4.29
C GLY A 107 -10.71 7.50 -4.65
N VAL A 108 -9.74 7.37 -3.75
CA VAL A 108 -8.35 7.79 -4.02
C VAL A 108 -7.72 6.96 -5.14
N TYR A 109 -8.12 5.69 -5.26
CA TYR A 109 -7.52 4.71 -6.16
C TYR A 109 -8.34 4.38 -7.40
N THR A 110 -9.57 4.88 -7.50
CA THR A 110 -10.53 4.49 -8.55
C THR A 110 -9.94 4.56 -9.95
N ARG A 111 -9.17 5.61 -10.26
CA ARG A 111 -8.56 5.78 -11.60
C ARG A 111 -7.59 4.66 -11.97
N ASN A 112 -6.83 4.16 -11.01
CA ASN A 112 -5.89 3.06 -11.28
C ASN A 112 -6.65 1.77 -11.63
N LEU A 113 -7.77 1.52 -10.93
CA LEU A 113 -8.64 0.38 -11.21
C LEU A 113 -9.34 0.49 -12.57
N GLU A 114 -9.76 1.69 -12.97
CA GLU A 114 -10.38 1.94 -14.27
C GLU A 114 -9.48 1.49 -15.42
N TRP A 115 -8.21 1.88 -15.39
CA TRP A 115 -7.26 1.50 -16.43
C TRP A 115 -6.84 0.05 -16.36
N ALA A 116 -6.74 -0.51 -15.15
CA ALA A 116 -6.46 -1.93 -15.00
C ALA A 116 -7.61 -2.79 -15.58
N ALA A 117 -8.87 -2.48 -15.22
CA ALA A 117 -10.04 -3.15 -15.75
C ALA A 117 -10.10 -3.07 -17.29
N TRP A 118 -9.84 -1.89 -17.84
CA TRP A 118 -9.81 -1.67 -19.29
C TRP A 118 -8.70 -2.46 -19.99
N TYR A 119 -7.47 -2.39 -19.49
CA TYR A 119 -6.33 -2.98 -20.17
C TYR A 119 -6.35 -4.51 -20.11
N TYR A 120 -6.70 -5.07 -18.95
CA TYR A 120 -6.74 -6.51 -18.75
C TYR A 120 -8.06 -7.15 -19.16
N ASP A 121 -9.04 -6.35 -19.61
CA ASP A 121 -10.41 -6.80 -19.90
C ASP A 121 -10.98 -7.62 -18.73
N ASP A 122 -10.79 -7.12 -17.48
CA ASP A 122 -11.04 -7.89 -16.27
C ASP A 122 -12.43 -7.61 -15.67
N PRO A 123 -13.35 -8.59 -15.77
CA PRO A 123 -14.72 -8.44 -15.26
C PRO A 123 -14.81 -8.33 -13.74
N LYS A 124 -13.81 -8.83 -12.99
CA LYS A 124 -13.78 -8.77 -11.52
C LYS A 124 -13.40 -7.37 -11.04
N LEU A 125 -12.40 -6.75 -11.67
CA LEU A 125 -12.08 -5.34 -11.43
C LEU A 125 -13.25 -4.42 -11.82
N GLN A 126 -13.95 -4.73 -12.93
CA GLN A 126 -15.15 -4.00 -13.31
C GLN A 126 -16.26 -4.16 -12.27
N TRP A 127 -16.45 -5.37 -11.74
CA TRP A 127 -17.43 -5.62 -10.68
C TRP A 127 -17.14 -4.79 -9.42
N TRP A 128 -15.87 -4.70 -9.01
CA TRP A 128 -15.46 -3.87 -7.87
C TRP A 128 -15.83 -2.40 -8.10
N LEU A 129 -15.54 -1.87 -9.29
CA LEU A 129 -15.88 -0.50 -9.67
C LEU A 129 -17.40 -0.26 -9.65
N ASP A 130 -18.17 -1.19 -10.18
CA ASP A 130 -19.64 -1.07 -10.30
C ASP A 130 -20.34 -1.21 -8.96
N SER A 131 -19.91 -2.16 -8.12
CA SER A 131 -20.63 -2.59 -6.92
C SER A 131 -20.16 -1.88 -5.67
N ILE A 132 -18.85 -1.65 -5.55
CA ILE A 132 -18.22 -1.16 -4.32
C ILE A 132 -17.95 0.34 -4.38
N ILE A 133 -17.34 0.81 -5.47
CA ILE A 133 -17.03 2.24 -5.61
C ILE A 133 -18.28 3.07 -5.95
N SER A 134 -19.27 2.46 -6.44
CA SER A 134 -20.62 2.81 -6.83
C SER A 134 -21.13 4.27 -6.90
N GLY A 135 -22.29 4.42 -7.38
CA GLY A 135 -23.04 5.60 -7.74
C GLY A 135 -23.44 5.57 -9.20
N GLY A 136 -23.46 4.36 -9.82
CA GLY A 136 -23.74 4.22 -11.24
C GLY A 136 -22.55 4.63 -12.12
N TRP A 137 -21.35 4.62 -11.56
CA TRP A 137 -20.15 4.89 -12.31
C TRP A 137 -19.93 3.78 -13.36
N ARG A 138 -19.64 4.19 -14.59
CA ARG A 138 -19.27 3.26 -15.67
C ARG A 138 -17.85 3.57 -16.12
N ASN A 139 -17.09 2.50 -16.35
CA ASN A 139 -15.76 2.62 -16.91
C ASN A 139 -15.82 3.33 -18.28
N PRO A 140 -15.31 4.56 -18.42
CA PRO A 140 -15.38 5.30 -19.68
C PRO A 140 -14.51 4.70 -20.78
N TYR A 141 -13.59 3.81 -20.42
CA TYR A 141 -12.65 3.17 -21.35
C TYR A 141 -13.13 1.82 -21.85
N ASN A 142 -14.04 1.16 -21.11
CA ASN A 142 -14.62 -0.11 -21.51
C ASN A 142 -16.07 -0.25 -21.00
N ALA A 143 -16.97 0.50 -21.62
CA ALA A 143 -18.39 0.54 -21.22
C ALA A 143 -19.14 -0.79 -21.43
N ASP A 144 -18.59 -1.69 -22.27
CA ASP A 144 -19.21 -2.97 -22.63
C ASP A 144 -18.64 -4.12 -21.79
N LEU A 145 -17.63 -3.87 -20.94
CA LEU A 145 -17.05 -4.90 -20.08
C LEU A 145 -18.12 -5.40 -19.10
N GLN A 146 -18.38 -6.69 -19.12
CA GLN A 146 -19.30 -7.33 -18.19
C GLN A 146 -18.64 -7.45 -16.82
N SER A 147 -19.43 -7.28 -15.75
CA SER A 147 -18.95 -7.45 -14.39
C SER A 147 -19.21 -8.85 -13.87
N GLU A 148 -18.26 -9.39 -13.08
CA GLU A 148 -18.32 -10.71 -12.45
C GLU A 148 -17.86 -10.58 -10.99
N PRO A 149 -18.62 -11.09 -9.98
CA PRO A 149 -18.21 -11.05 -8.58
C PRO A 149 -16.82 -11.65 -8.34
N TRP A 150 -16.04 -10.97 -7.51
CA TRP A 150 -14.66 -11.39 -7.24
C TRP A 150 -14.56 -12.21 -5.94
N GLU A 151 -15.13 -13.40 -5.95
CA GLU A 151 -15.24 -14.26 -4.76
C GLU A 151 -13.87 -14.64 -4.16
N GLU A 152 -12.81 -14.72 -4.97
CA GLU A 152 -11.46 -15.08 -4.52
C GLU A 152 -10.77 -14.01 -3.68
N LEU A 153 -11.38 -12.83 -3.52
CA LEU A 153 -10.91 -11.82 -2.55
C LEU A 153 -11.13 -12.24 -1.10
N ALA A 154 -12.04 -13.18 -0.84
CA ALA A 154 -12.25 -13.69 0.51
C ALA A 154 -11.04 -14.52 0.97
N GLY A 155 -10.63 -14.30 2.22
CA GLY A 155 -9.48 -14.97 2.81
C GLY A 155 -8.42 -14.00 3.31
N ILE A 156 -7.17 -14.48 3.41
CA ILE A 156 -6.01 -13.69 3.79
C ILE A 156 -5.13 -13.45 2.57
N THR A 157 -4.90 -12.19 2.24
CA THR A 157 -3.99 -11.80 1.16
C THR A 157 -2.83 -11.00 1.72
N ALA A 158 -1.60 -11.48 1.52
CA ALA A 158 -0.38 -10.75 1.86
C ALA A 158 0.20 -10.08 0.61
N PHE A 159 0.38 -8.77 0.66
CA PHE A 159 1.03 -7.99 -0.39
C PHE A 159 2.51 -7.87 -0.06
N PRO A 160 3.41 -8.35 -0.94
CA PRO A 160 4.83 -8.31 -0.69
C PRO A 160 5.36 -6.88 -0.77
N LEU A 161 6.39 -6.58 0.00
CA LEU A 161 7.19 -5.39 -0.23
C LEU A 161 7.99 -5.56 -1.53
N THR A 162 7.94 -4.56 -2.42
CA THR A 162 8.64 -4.65 -3.71
C THR A 162 10.16 -4.56 -3.52
N GLU A 163 10.92 -5.24 -4.40
CA GLU A 163 12.37 -5.21 -4.37
C GLU A 163 12.92 -3.78 -4.40
N SER A 164 12.40 -2.94 -5.28
CA SER A 164 12.85 -1.56 -5.41
C SER A 164 12.60 -0.70 -4.16
N VAL A 165 11.50 -0.94 -3.44
CA VAL A 165 11.22 -0.26 -2.16
C VAL A 165 12.14 -0.79 -1.07
N TYR A 166 12.36 -2.09 -1.03
CA TYR A 166 13.29 -2.72 -0.08
C TYR A 166 14.73 -2.23 -0.26
N GLU A 167 15.24 -2.20 -1.50
CA GLU A 167 16.55 -1.66 -1.84
C GLU A 167 16.66 -0.18 -1.43
N TRP A 168 15.63 0.61 -1.72
CA TRP A 168 15.60 2.01 -1.33
C TRP A 168 15.71 2.19 0.20
N VAL A 169 15.04 1.35 0.99
CA VAL A 169 15.13 1.39 2.46
C VAL A 169 16.53 1.04 2.93
N GLN A 170 17.22 0.11 2.28
CA GLN A 170 18.60 -0.24 2.61
C GLN A 170 19.60 0.88 2.29
N GLU A 171 19.40 1.56 1.16
CA GLU A 171 20.36 2.54 0.63
C GLU A 171 20.14 3.95 1.20
N THR A 172 18.91 4.26 1.61
CA THR A 172 18.59 5.60 2.10
C THR A 172 19.00 5.73 3.55
N PRO A 173 20.02 6.56 3.86
CA PRO A 173 20.33 6.89 5.24
C PRO A 173 19.10 7.47 5.87
N ALA A 174 18.72 6.87 6.96
CA ALA A 174 17.53 7.23 7.67
C ALA A 174 17.44 8.73 7.96
N TYR A 175 16.26 9.26 7.91
CA TYR A 175 15.95 10.57 8.46
C TYR A 175 16.13 10.54 9.98
N GLY A 176 17.40 10.62 10.44
CA GLY A 176 17.75 10.67 11.84
C GLY A 176 18.61 9.48 12.34
N PRO A 177 19.23 9.58 13.51
CA PRO A 177 20.26 8.63 13.99
C PRO A 177 19.73 7.25 14.42
N ALA A 178 18.43 7.02 14.31
CA ALA A 178 17.77 5.85 14.88
C ALA A 178 17.18 4.88 13.84
N LEU A 179 17.45 5.08 12.56
CA LEU A 179 16.81 4.25 11.53
C LEU A 179 17.73 3.10 11.14
N MET A 180 17.35 1.90 11.52
CA MET A 180 18.08 0.70 11.20
C MET A 180 17.77 0.24 9.77
N PRO A 181 18.73 -0.35 9.05
CA PRO A 181 18.42 -1.06 7.82
C PRO A 181 17.49 -2.24 8.17
N PRO A 182 16.65 -2.69 7.22
CA PRO A 182 15.85 -3.87 7.45
C PRO A 182 16.74 -5.06 7.77
N ASN A 183 16.48 -5.71 8.90
CA ASN A 183 17.14 -6.95 9.32
C ASN A 183 16.35 -8.20 8.88
N VAL A 184 15.27 -8.00 8.14
CA VAL A 184 14.38 -9.02 7.61
C VAL A 184 14.69 -9.21 6.12
N PRO A 185 14.92 -10.44 5.63
CA PRO A 185 15.09 -10.72 4.21
C PRO A 185 13.86 -10.25 3.41
N GLN A 186 14.11 -9.71 2.22
CA GLN A 186 13.06 -9.09 1.40
C GLN A 186 11.86 -10.02 1.15
N GLU A 187 12.11 -11.30 0.89
CA GLU A 187 11.09 -12.32 0.63
C GLU A 187 10.17 -12.62 1.81
N ARG A 188 10.53 -12.14 3.01
CA ARG A 188 9.74 -12.26 4.24
C ARG A 188 9.10 -10.95 4.67
N CYS A 189 9.49 -9.84 4.04
CA CYS A 189 8.85 -8.55 4.23
C CYS A 189 7.50 -8.53 3.54
N PHE A 190 6.51 -7.95 4.18
CA PHE A 190 5.23 -7.64 3.56
C PHE A 190 4.94 -6.14 3.65
N ASP A 191 4.13 -5.65 2.74
CA ASP A 191 3.64 -4.28 2.76
C ASP A 191 2.36 -4.20 3.63
N LYS A 192 1.33 -4.94 3.21
CA LYS A 192 0.05 -5.04 3.92
C LYS A 192 -0.43 -6.49 3.91
N ILE A 193 -1.19 -6.86 4.93
CA ILE A 193 -1.96 -8.10 4.96
C ILE A 193 -3.43 -7.75 5.15
N ALA A 194 -4.25 -8.14 4.18
CA ALA A 194 -5.69 -7.99 4.23
C ALA A 194 -6.36 -9.30 4.64
N PHE A 195 -7.33 -9.20 5.54
CA PHE A 195 -8.24 -10.29 5.93
C PHE A 195 -9.63 -9.87 5.48
N ARG A 196 -10.31 -10.70 4.70
CA ARG A 196 -11.65 -10.43 4.17
C ARG A 196 -12.52 -11.68 4.29
N GLU A 197 -13.59 -11.58 5.05
CA GLU A 197 -14.49 -12.72 5.31
C GLU A 197 -15.26 -13.13 4.05
N SER A 198 -15.90 -12.18 3.42
CA SER A 198 -16.69 -12.33 2.20
C SER A 198 -16.77 -11.00 1.45
N LEU A 199 -17.60 -10.91 0.42
CA LEU A 199 -17.87 -9.68 -0.32
C LEU A 199 -19.11 -8.94 0.18
N ASP A 200 -19.78 -9.42 1.22
CA ASP A 200 -20.92 -8.74 1.79
C ASP A 200 -20.51 -7.39 2.39
N PRO A 201 -21.30 -6.32 2.20
CA PRO A 201 -20.94 -4.98 2.67
C PRO A 201 -20.63 -4.90 4.17
N ASP A 202 -21.29 -5.71 4.98
CA ASP A 202 -21.13 -5.72 6.44
C ASP A 202 -20.08 -6.73 6.94
N ALA A 203 -19.48 -7.53 6.02
CA ALA A 203 -18.53 -8.58 6.38
C ALA A 203 -17.21 -8.03 6.91
N GLN A 204 -16.52 -8.86 7.69
CA GLN A 204 -15.25 -8.49 8.31
C GLN A 204 -14.17 -8.16 7.28
N HIS A 205 -13.49 -7.05 7.53
CA HIS A 205 -12.24 -6.66 6.86
C HIS A 205 -11.25 -6.13 7.90
N LEU A 206 -10.02 -6.68 7.89
CA LEU A 206 -8.93 -6.20 8.73
C LEU A 206 -7.71 -5.95 7.85
N LEU A 207 -7.03 -4.83 8.07
CA LEU A 207 -5.76 -4.52 7.41
C LEU A 207 -4.65 -4.40 8.44
N LEU A 208 -3.58 -5.16 8.24
CA LEU A 208 -2.34 -5.11 9.01
C LEU A 208 -1.24 -4.46 8.18
N ASP A 209 -0.57 -3.48 8.75
CA ASP A 209 0.60 -2.82 8.14
C ASP A 209 1.88 -3.61 8.41
N GLY A 210 2.77 -3.67 7.42
CA GLY A 210 4.07 -4.34 7.54
C GLY A 210 5.25 -3.44 7.22
N PHE A 211 4.97 -2.21 6.74
CA PHE A 211 6.00 -1.31 6.23
C PHE A 211 5.86 0.08 6.82
N ALA A 212 6.81 0.49 7.67
CA ALA A 212 6.82 1.77 8.37
C ALA A 212 7.91 2.71 7.84
N ARG A 213 8.08 2.77 6.53
CA ARG A 213 9.05 3.65 5.87
C ARG A 213 8.49 4.18 4.56
N GLY A 214 9.20 5.14 4.00
CA GLY A 214 8.80 5.78 2.75
C GLY A 214 8.56 7.26 2.94
N GLY A 215 8.07 7.92 1.89
CA GLY A 215 7.51 9.25 2.02
C GLY A 215 6.20 9.21 2.81
N HIS A 216 5.91 10.27 3.54
CA HIS A 216 4.65 10.43 4.29
C HIS A 216 4.36 9.29 5.28
N LEU A 217 5.40 8.67 5.81
CA LEU A 217 5.32 7.57 6.77
C LEU A 217 4.71 7.99 8.11
N HIS A 218 4.08 7.02 8.77
CA HIS A 218 3.91 7.00 10.21
C HIS A 218 4.80 5.92 10.84
N TYR A 219 4.89 5.88 12.18
CA TYR A 219 5.62 4.84 12.91
C TYR A 219 4.61 3.77 13.35
N ASP A 220 4.02 3.07 12.36
CA ASP A 220 2.85 2.21 12.45
C ASP A 220 3.09 0.75 11.96
N GLY A 221 4.35 0.36 11.76
CA GLY A 221 4.70 -1.00 11.34
C GLY A 221 4.19 -2.07 12.29
N ASN A 222 3.53 -3.07 11.74
CA ASN A 222 2.80 -4.10 12.45
C ASN A 222 1.54 -3.62 13.20
N ALA A 223 1.03 -2.41 12.86
CA ALA A 223 -0.24 -1.90 13.35
C ALA A 223 -1.43 -2.52 12.61
N ILE A 224 -2.56 -2.65 13.30
CA ILE A 224 -3.85 -2.87 12.63
C ILE A 224 -4.37 -1.50 12.23
N THR A 225 -4.32 -1.19 10.94
CA THR A 225 -4.71 0.12 10.43
C THR A 225 -6.21 0.25 10.28
N ARG A 226 -6.92 -0.86 10.16
CA ARG A 226 -8.37 -0.89 10.16
C ARG A 226 -8.92 -2.25 10.55
N TYR A 227 -10.01 -2.24 11.30
CA TYR A 227 -10.90 -3.38 11.49
C TYR A 227 -12.35 -2.93 11.35
N PHE A 228 -13.00 -3.44 10.32
CA PHE A 228 -14.40 -3.22 9.98
C PHE A 228 -15.16 -4.54 10.14
N ALA A 229 -16.35 -4.50 10.73
CA ALA A 229 -17.23 -5.65 10.88
C ALA A 229 -18.65 -5.18 11.22
N ASP A 230 -19.67 -5.92 10.80
CA ASP A 230 -21.08 -5.64 11.09
C ASP A 230 -21.54 -4.24 10.64
N GLY A 231 -20.94 -3.73 9.55
CA GLY A 231 -21.24 -2.39 9.04
C GLY A 231 -20.62 -1.23 9.80
N GLU A 232 -19.72 -1.50 10.76
CA GLU A 232 -19.10 -0.51 11.64
C GLU A 232 -17.57 -0.60 11.65
N ASP A 233 -16.92 0.55 11.80
CA ASP A 233 -15.48 0.61 12.08
C ASP A 233 -15.21 0.40 13.57
N TRP A 234 -14.56 -0.70 13.91
CA TRP A 234 -14.15 -1.04 15.28
C TRP A 234 -12.77 -0.50 15.63
N LEU A 235 -11.85 -0.50 14.66
CA LEU A 235 -10.54 0.11 14.76
C LEU A 235 -10.27 0.91 13.50
N ILE A 236 -9.83 2.14 13.67
CA ILE A 236 -9.34 3.02 12.61
C ILE A 236 -7.99 3.52 13.08
N ASP A 237 -7.01 3.47 12.21
CA ASP A 237 -5.70 4.04 12.50
C ASP A 237 -5.75 5.57 12.49
N GLY A 238 -4.71 6.13 13.09
CA GLY A 238 -4.60 7.52 13.42
C GLY A 238 -4.83 8.49 12.27
N ASP A 239 -4.97 9.72 12.66
CA ASP A 239 -5.33 10.83 11.79
C ASP A 239 -4.11 11.34 11.00
N TYR A 240 -4.37 12.11 9.96
CA TYR A 240 -3.39 12.84 9.16
C TYR A 240 -2.39 13.61 10.06
N LEU A 241 -1.09 13.43 9.80
CA LEU A 241 0.03 14.00 10.56
C LEU A 241 0.25 13.46 12.00
N VAL A 242 -0.49 12.47 12.43
CA VAL A 242 -0.28 11.81 13.74
C VAL A 242 0.69 10.65 13.54
N ARG A 243 1.95 10.81 13.97
CA ARG A 243 3.07 9.92 13.57
C ARG A 243 3.64 9.05 14.69
N ASN A 244 3.17 9.24 15.94
CA ASN A 244 3.79 8.53 17.06
C ASN A 244 3.24 7.12 17.18
N THR A 245 4.08 6.17 17.54
CA THR A 245 3.68 4.77 17.79
C THR A 245 2.54 4.63 18.81
N THR A 246 2.43 5.57 19.74
CA THR A 246 1.37 5.61 20.76
C THR A 246 -0.02 5.94 20.22
N ASP A 247 -0.09 6.44 18.98
CA ASP A 247 -1.33 6.88 18.34
C ASP A 247 -1.88 5.82 17.40
N HIS A 248 -1.18 4.68 17.27
CA HIS A 248 -1.51 3.56 16.38
C HIS A 248 -1.87 2.29 17.16
N THR A 249 -2.57 1.35 16.52
CA THR A 249 -2.95 0.05 17.10
C THR A 249 -1.77 -0.93 17.07
N MET A 250 -0.70 -0.55 17.72
CA MET A 250 0.54 -1.31 17.78
C MET A 250 1.14 -1.32 19.20
N LEU A 251 2.24 -2.04 19.35
CA LEU A 251 3.02 -2.00 20.59
C LEU A 251 3.93 -0.76 20.59
N SER A 252 3.92 0.00 21.66
CA SER A 252 4.90 1.06 21.89
C SER A 252 5.88 0.61 22.98
N VAL A 253 7.17 0.58 22.66
CA VAL A 253 8.20 0.05 23.57
C VAL A 253 9.00 1.19 24.18
N VAL A 254 8.98 1.27 25.50
CA VAL A 254 9.83 2.18 26.28
C VAL A 254 10.88 1.36 27.00
N ARG A 255 12.18 1.68 26.80
CA ARG A 255 13.29 1.05 27.51
C ARG A 255 14.10 2.12 28.26
N ASP A 256 14.32 1.91 29.54
CA ASP A 256 15.07 2.85 30.43
C ASP A 256 14.56 4.30 30.30
N GLY A 257 13.22 4.45 30.21
CA GLY A 257 12.54 5.74 30.07
C GLY A 257 12.66 6.38 28.67
N ARG A 258 13.09 5.64 27.66
CA ARG A 258 13.22 6.12 26.27
C ARG A 258 12.34 5.33 25.33
N ALA A 259 11.57 6.05 24.52
CA ALA A 259 10.81 5.54 23.40
C ALA A 259 11.36 6.19 22.11
N ASP A 260 12.66 6.10 21.90
CA ASP A 260 13.31 6.69 20.74
C ASP A 260 12.93 5.87 19.50
N ARG A 261 12.28 6.45 18.55
CA ARG A 261 11.94 6.11 17.17
C ARG A 261 12.79 4.97 16.54
N ILE A 262 12.63 3.77 17.04
CA ILE A 262 13.49 2.65 16.74
C ILE A 262 12.69 1.48 16.24
N GLU A 263 11.49 1.78 15.80
CA GLU A 263 10.70 0.82 15.07
C GLU A 263 11.45 0.41 13.81
N PRO A 264 11.70 -0.89 13.61
CA PRO A 264 12.26 -1.40 12.37
C PRO A 264 11.38 -1.06 11.17
N PRO A 265 11.98 -0.84 9.98
CA PRO A 265 11.23 -0.40 8.81
C PRO A 265 10.27 -1.43 8.25
N CYS A 266 10.49 -2.71 8.54
CA CYS A 266 9.71 -3.81 8.01
C CYS A 266 9.39 -4.81 9.10
N ALA A 267 8.15 -5.28 9.11
CA ALA A 267 7.76 -6.48 9.83
C ALA A 267 7.97 -7.71 8.93
N GLU A 268 8.30 -8.83 9.57
CA GLU A 268 8.41 -10.14 8.93
C GLU A 268 7.06 -10.86 8.98
N LEU A 269 6.62 -11.44 7.87
CA LEU A 269 5.56 -12.45 7.85
C LEU A 269 6.21 -13.82 8.09
N ALA A 270 6.18 -14.28 9.34
CA ALA A 270 6.77 -15.56 9.72
C ALA A 270 5.90 -16.75 9.32
N HIS A 271 4.60 -16.65 9.57
CA HIS A 271 3.64 -17.72 9.27
C HIS A 271 2.29 -17.13 8.85
N MET A 272 1.64 -17.83 7.92
CA MET A 272 0.27 -17.55 7.50
C MET A 272 -0.45 -18.86 7.19
N ALA A 273 -1.71 -18.95 7.60
CA ALA A 273 -2.61 -20.04 7.22
C ALA A 273 -4.02 -19.49 7.03
N ASP A 274 -4.64 -19.86 5.93
CA ASP A 274 -6.02 -19.52 5.63
C ASP A 274 -6.84 -20.81 5.42
N LEU A 275 -7.70 -21.12 6.39
CA LEU A 275 -8.57 -22.29 6.40
C LEU A 275 -10.03 -21.83 6.25
N PRO A 276 -10.98 -22.73 5.93
CA PRO A 276 -12.37 -22.35 5.69
C PRO A 276 -13.04 -21.55 6.82
N SER A 277 -12.71 -21.84 8.09
CA SER A 277 -13.33 -21.19 9.25
C SER A 277 -12.38 -20.35 10.10
N VAL A 278 -11.07 -20.40 9.81
CA VAL A 278 -10.07 -19.69 10.62
C VAL A 278 -8.90 -19.23 9.75
N GLY A 279 -8.57 -17.96 9.87
CA GLY A 279 -7.34 -17.38 9.33
C GLY A 279 -6.34 -17.13 10.45
N MET A 280 -5.05 -17.26 10.17
CA MET A 280 -3.98 -17.03 11.14
C MET A 280 -2.79 -16.36 10.46
N THR A 281 -2.21 -15.38 11.16
CA THR A 281 -0.90 -14.82 10.81
C THR A 281 -0.03 -14.72 12.05
N GLN A 282 1.26 -14.91 11.86
CA GLN A 282 2.29 -14.53 12.82
C GLN A 282 3.25 -13.57 12.14
N THR A 283 3.35 -12.37 12.66
CA THR A 283 4.30 -11.35 12.24
C THR A 283 5.33 -11.09 13.32
N VAL A 284 6.53 -10.65 12.92
CA VAL A 284 7.65 -10.43 13.84
C VAL A 284 8.29 -9.09 13.54
N VAL A 285 8.49 -8.28 14.58
CA VAL A 285 9.33 -7.10 14.56
C VAL A 285 10.49 -7.36 15.51
N SER A 286 11.67 -7.62 14.96
CA SER A 286 12.87 -7.93 15.73
C SER A 286 13.63 -6.68 16.08
N ASP A 287 14.25 -6.67 17.26
CA ASP A 287 15.06 -5.56 17.77
C ASP A 287 14.34 -4.21 17.85
N TYR A 288 13.06 -4.26 18.22
CA TYR A 288 12.28 -3.06 18.47
C TYR A 288 12.59 -2.53 19.87
N ASN A 289 13.48 -1.54 19.98
CA ASN A 289 13.95 -0.97 21.25
C ASN A 289 14.44 -2.03 22.25
N GLY A 290 15.11 -3.10 21.75
CA GLY A 290 15.69 -4.18 22.55
C GLY A 290 14.74 -5.30 22.88
N ILE A 291 13.58 -5.37 22.25
CA ILE A 291 12.70 -6.53 22.30
C ILE A 291 12.46 -7.13 20.92
N ASP A 292 12.18 -8.42 20.89
CA ASP A 292 11.53 -9.08 19.76
C ASP A 292 10.04 -9.16 20.05
N TRP A 293 9.25 -8.58 19.16
CA TRP A 293 7.80 -8.56 19.24
C TRP A 293 7.19 -9.50 18.20
N ARG A 294 6.38 -10.44 18.64
CA ARG A 294 5.59 -11.34 17.80
C ARG A 294 4.12 -11.05 17.97
N ARG A 295 3.45 -10.70 16.89
CA ARG A 295 1.99 -10.54 16.85
C ARG A 295 1.37 -11.74 16.17
N ASN A 296 0.47 -12.40 16.87
CA ASN A 296 -0.34 -13.46 16.30
C ASN A 296 -1.78 -12.96 16.18
N ILE A 297 -2.33 -13.05 14.98
CA ILE A 297 -3.73 -12.78 14.72
C ILE A 297 -4.39 -14.12 14.44
N VAL A 298 -5.39 -14.48 15.24
CA VAL A 298 -6.26 -15.64 15.00
C VAL A 298 -7.64 -15.08 14.68
N TRP A 299 -8.03 -15.23 13.45
CA TRP A 299 -9.28 -14.72 12.92
C TRP A 299 -10.29 -15.85 12.75
N LEU A 300 -11.31 -15.89 13.58
CA LEU A 300 -12.46 -16.77 13.38
C LEU A 300 -13.39 -16.11 12.39
N LYS A 301 -13.48 -16.64 11.17
CA LYS A 301 -14.28 -16.07 10.08
C LYS A 301 -15.75 -15.98 10.50
N GLY A 302 -16.33 -14.78 10.46
CA GLY A 302 -17.67 -14.49 10.99
C GLY A 302 -17.75 -14.46 12.53
N GLY A 303 -16.61 -14.36 13.21
CA GLY A 303 -16.50 -14.35 14.66
C GLY A 303 -15.40 -13.42 15.16
N PRO A 304 -14.92 -13.61 16.39
CA PRO A 304 -13.92 -12.73 16.98
C PRO A 304 -12.57 -12.81 16.29
N VAL A 305 -11.86 -11.68 16.29
CA VAL A 305 -10.42 -11.58 16.02
C VAL A 305 -9.68 -11.60 17.35
N ILE A 306 -8.72 -12.51 17.51
CA ILE A 306 -7.92 -12.68 18.73
C ILE A 306 -6.50 -12.22 18.42
N LEU A 307 -6.00 -11.25 19.20
CA LEU A 307 -4.64 -10.76 19.12
C LEU A 307 -3.82 -11.33 20.28
N ILE A 308 -2.65 -11.89 19.98
CA ILE A 308 -1.72 -12.40 20.99
C ILE A 308 -0.35 -11.80 20.70
N ASP A 309 0.02 -10.78 21.44
CA ASP A 309 1.32 -10.15 21.38
C ASP A 309 2.28 -10.79 22.39
N GLN A 310 3.43 -11.26 21.89
CA GLN A 310 4.49 -11.87 22.69
C GLN A 310 5.75 -11.00 22.56
N CYS A 311 6.27 -10.55 23.70
CA CYS A 311 7.48 -9.74 23.74
C CYS A 311 8.58 -10.50 24.45
N THR A 312 9.77 -10.55 23.86
CA THR A 312 10.97 -11.14 24.44
C THR A 312 12.05 -10.08 24.50
N ALA A 313 12.55 -9.77 25.70
CA ALA A 313 13.66 -8.85 25.85
C ALA A 313 14.95 -9.50 25.29
N ALA A 314 15.51 -8.88 24.25
CA ALA A 314 16.80 -9.26 23.66
C ALA A 314 17.96 -8.58 24.39
N GLU A 315 17.71 -7.44 25.01
CA GLU A 315 18.70 -6.66 25.79
C GLU A 315 18.23 -6.45 27.23
N ALA A 316 19.19 -6.25 28.14
CA ALA A 316 18.87 -5.89 29.50
C ALA A 316 18.34 -4.45 29.60
N GLY A 317 17.34 -4.21 30.43
CA GLY A 317 16.76 -2.88 30.65
C GLY A 317 15.48 -2.94 31.46
N GLU A 318 14.96 -1.77 31.81
CA GLU A 318 13.63 -1.61 32.38
C GLU A 318 12.66 -1.31 31.22
N TYR A 319 11.63 -2.12 31.09
CA TYR A 319 10.68 -2.03 29.98
C TYR A 319 9.29 -1.62 30.45
N ALA A 320 8.65 -0.80 29.67
CA ALA A 320 7.26 -0.42 29.79
C ALA A 320 6.59 -0.27 28.41
#